data_4351bc62636cc93fcfa40a54ff6d3e6b
#
_entry.id   4351bc62636cc93fcfa40a54ff6d3e6b
#
_cell.length_a   1.000
_cell.length_b   1.000
_cell.length_c   1.000
_cell.angle_alpha   90.00
_cell.angle_beta   90.00
_cell.angle_gamma   90.00
#
_symmetry.space_group_name_H-M   'P 1'
#
loop_
_entity.id
_entity.type
_entity.pdbx_description
1 polymer ?
#
loop_
_entity_poly.entity_id
_entity_poly.type
_entity_poly.pdbx_seq_one_letter_code
_entity_poly.pdbx_strand_id
1 'polypeptide(L)'
;MLRFARWKITLVSLISLLGLIYVAPNFFNKADLEGLPDWVPQSQIVLGLDLQGGSYLLLEVGVDVVIREKLEGLQSDVRVALRTEPRIGYTGLSVAGDSVVVRVRDLNQLDAARTRLRELAAPVGGGIFGATQMDLDISATDEGLLTLALTEPAIVQRKLSAVQQSIEILRRRVDELGTT
;
A
#
# COMPACT_ATOMS: atom_id res chain seq x y z
N MET A 1 -5.46 44.32 55.92
CA MET A 1 -6.48 43.83 54.99
C MET A 1 -6.09 44.23 53.56
N LEU A 2 -5.75 43.26 52.71
CA LEU A 2 -5.38 43.50 51.32
C LEU A 2 -6.64 43.87 50.51
N ARG A 3 -6.77 45.15 50.15
CA ARG A 3 -7.84 45.59 49.24
C ARG A 3 -7.36 45.47 47.81
N PHE A 4 -7.77 44.43 47.13
CA PHE A 4 -7.52 44.29 45.70
C PHE A 4 -8.40 45.30 44.93
N ALA A 5 -7.77 46.04 43.98
CA ALA A 5 -8.53 46.94 43.14
C ALA A 5 -9.52 46.13 42.29
N ARG A 6 -10.76 46.57 42.19
CA ARG A 6 -11.88 45.85 41.53
C ARG A 6 -11.56 45.45 40.11
N TRP A 7 -10.80 46.27 39.37
CA TRP A 7 -10.41 45.95 38.00
C TRP A 7 -9.47 44.75 37.90
N LYS A 8 -8.58 44.51 38.90
CA LYS A 8 -7.71 43.33 38.97
C LYS A 8 -8.51 42.06 39.18
N ILE A 9 -9.56 42.12 39.99
CA ILE A 9 -10.45 40.97 40.27
C ILE A 9 -11.24 40.66 38.98
N THR A 10 -11.77 41.66 38.28
CA THR A 10 -12.48 41.41 37.01
C THR A 10 -11.57 40.86 35.93
N LEU A 11 -10.33 41.36 35.83
CA LEU A 11 -9.36 40.86 34.86
C LEU A 11 -8.97 39.38 35.12
N VAL A 12 -8.67 39.03 36.38
CA VAL A 12 -8.34 37.64 36.75
C VAL A 12 -9.53 36.73 36.51
N SER A 13 -10.76 37.16 36.90
CA SER A 13 -11.97 36.37 36.64
C SER A 13 -12.24 36.16 35.15
N LEU A 14 -11.98 37.16 34.30
CA LEU A 14 -12.13 37.07 32.85
C LEU A 14 -11.13 36.06 32.26
N ILE A 15 -9.86 36.12 32.66
CA ILE A 15 -8.83 35.21 32.20
C ILE A 15 -9.14 33.77 32.64
N SER A 16 -9.59 33.59 33.88
CA SER A 16 -9.98 32.28 34.40
C SER A 16 -11.18 31.70 33.65
N LEU A 17 -12.17 32.55 33.32
CA LEU A 17 -13.32 32.13 32.54
C LEU A 17 -12.93 31.71 31.12
N LEU A 18 -12.06 32.49 30.45
CA LEU A 18 -11.49 32.11 29.15
C LEU A 18 -10.75 30.79 29.20
N GLY A 19 -9.92 30.57 30.22
CA GLY A 19 -9.23 29.29 30.40
C GLY A 19 -10.19 28.11 30.56
N LEU A 20 -11.28 28.29 31.32
CA LEU A 20 -12.33 27.26 31.48
C LEU A 20 -13.02 26.93 30.16
N ILE A 21 -13.31 27.93 29.33
CA ILE A 21 -13.91 27.73 28.00
C ILE A 21 -12.99 26.94 27.09
N TYR A 22 -11.67 27.20 27.13
CA TYR A 22 -10.69 26.45 26.33
C TYR A 22 -10.48 24.99 26.80
N VAL A 23 -10.67 24.71 28.09
CA VAL A 23 -10.50 23.36 28.66
C VAL A 23 -11.79 22.54 28.54
N ALA A 24 -12.96 23.21 28.48
CA ALA A 24 -14.27 22.55 28.43
C ALA A 24 -14.40 21.44 27.38
N PRO A 25 -13.86 21.56 26.14
CA PRO A 25 -13.97 20.49 25.12
C PRO A 25 -13.37 19.16 25.54
N ASN A 26 -12.43 19.14 26.49
CA ASN A 26 -11.82 17.90 26.97
C ASN A 26 -12.73 17.03 27.85
N PHE A 27 -13.84 17.59 28.33
CA PHE A 27 -14.82 16.89 29.17
C PHE A 27 -16.02 16.33 28.39
N PHE A 28 -16.14 16.66 27.10
CA PHE A 28 -17.23 16.21 26.24
C PHE A 28 -16.76 15.19 25.22
N ASN A 29 -17.66 14.32 24.76
CA ASN A 29 -17.38 13.38 23.68
C ASN A 29 -17.29 14.13 22.34
N LYS A 30 -16.47 13.62 21.41
CA LYS A 30 -16.32 14.22 20.06
C LYS A 30 -17.65 14.41 19.32
N ALA A 31 -18.55 13.42 19.44
CA ALA A 31 -19.86 13.47 18.79
C ALA A 31 -20.73 14.64 19.27
N ASP A 32 -20.60 15.05 20.53
CA ASP A 32 -21.36 16.17 21.10
C ASP A 32 -20.80 17.53 20.66
N LEU A 33 -19.52 17.56 20.25
CA LEU A 33 -18.83 18.79 19.84
C LEU A 33 -19.05 19.12 18.35
N GLU A 34 -19.33 18.12 17.50
CA GLU A 34 -19.58 18.31 16.06
C GLU A 34 -20.83 19.15 15.76
N GLY A 35 -21.72 19.32 16.74
CA GLY A 35 -22.91 20.17 16.62
C GLY A 35 -22.72 21.62 17.05
N LEU A 36 -21.53 22.01 17.52
CA LEU A 36 -21.25 23.35 18.01
C LEU A 36 -20.79 24.29 16.87
N PRO A 37 -21.08 25.60 16.98
CA PRO A 37 -20.63 26.61 16.00
C PRO A 37 -19.09 26.68 15.92
N ASP A 38 -18.53 26.96 14.74
CA ASP A 38 -17.08 26.97 14.45
C ASP A 38 -16.24 27.96 15.28
N TRP A 39 -16.88 28.94 15.94
CA TRP A 39 -16.20 29.92 16.81
C TRP A 39 -15.87 29.37 18.21
N VAL A 40 -16.40 28.19 18.59
CA VAL A 40 -16.09 27.52 19.85
C VAL A 40 -14.86 26.66 19.66
N PRO A 41 -13.84 26.72 20.54
CA PRO A 41 -12.69 25.82 20.48
C PRO A 41 -13.15 24.35 20.57
N GLN A 42 -12.93 23.58 19.50
CA GLN A 42 -13.31 22.16 19.42
C GLN A 42 -12.10 21.23 19.61
N SER A 43 -10.89 21.83 19.77
CA SER A 43 -9.65 21.08 19.90
C SER A 43 -9.59 20.35 21.24
N GLN A 44 -9.61 19.03 21.21
CA GLN A 44 -9.36 18.17 22.35
C GLN A 44 -7.89 17.77 22.41
N ILE A 45 -7.36 17.62 23.62
CA ILE A 45 -6.03 17.08 23.85
C ILE A 45 -6.08 15.59 23.53
N VAL A 46 -5.39 15.16 22.47
CA VAL A 46 -5.22 13.76 22.13
C VAL A 46 -4.14 13.20 23.07
N LEU A 47 -4.55 12.37 24.01
CA LEU A 47 -3.60 11.65 24.85
C LEU A 47 -2.77 10.71 23.98
N GLY A 48 -1.45 10.71 24.18
CA GLY A 48 -0.57 9.74 23.53
C GLY A 48 -0.93 8.31 23.93
N LEU A 49 -0.53 7.35 23.10
CA LEU A 49 -0.75 5.91 23.33
C LEU A 49 -0.32 5.42 24.70
N ASP A 50 0.73 6.00 25.25
CA ASP A 50 1.23 5.67 26.60
C ASP A 50 0.25 6.00 27.74
N LEU A 51 -0.65 6.97 27.52
CA LEU A 51 -1.63 7.41 28.52
C LEU A 51 -3.02 6.81 28.28
N GLN A 52 -3.33 6.44 27.03
CA GLN A 52 -4.59 5.78 26.70
C GLN A 52 -4.56 4.28 26.98
N GLY A 53 -3.37 3.72 27.15
CA GLY A 53 -3.15 2.28 27.17
C GLY A 53 -3.27 1.71 25.76
N GLY A 54 -2.48 0.74 25.42
CA GLY A 54 -2.51 0.11 24.11
C GLY A 54 -1.16 -0.53 23.80
N SER A 55 -1.15 -1.39 22.79
CA SER A 55 0.07 -2.00 22.27
C SER A 55 0.42 -1.39 20.93
N TYR A 56 1.65 -0.94 20.77
CA TYR A 56 2.20 -0.54 19.48
C TYR A 56 2.95 -1.71 18.87
N LEU A 57 2.54 -2.15 17.71
CA LEU A 57 3.20 -3.22 16.97
C LEU A 57 3.74 -2.67 15.66
N LEU A 58 5.07 -2.68 15.51
CA LEU A 58 5.72 -2.37 14.25
C LEU A 58 5.95 -3.66 13.47
N LEU A 59 5.40 -3.72 12.27
CA LEU A 59 5.50 -4.89 11.39
C LEU A 59 6.18 -4.48 10.09
N GLU A 60 7.08 -5.32 9.64
CA GLU A 60 7.74 -5.18 8.36
C GLU A 60 7.20 -6.24 7.39
N VAL A 61 6.80 -5.83 6.20
CA VAL A 61 6.36 -6.73 5.13
C VAL A 61 7.57 -7.06 4.25
N GLY A 62 7.92 -8.34 4.15
CA GLY A 62 9.00 -8.84 3.29
C GLY A 62 8.60 -8.76 1.80
N VAL A 63 8.72 -7.59 1.22
CA VAL A 63 8.24 -7.30 -0.13
C VAL A 63 9.00 -8.07 -1.20
N ASP A 64 10.29 -8.34 -0.97
CA ASP A 64 11.15 -9.09 -1.91
C ASP A 64 10.66 -10.52 -2.09
N VAL A 65 10.08 -11.12 -1.03
CA VAL A 65 9.46 -12.45 -1.11
C VAL A 65 8.27 -12.42 -2.05
N VAL A 66 7.43 -11.39 -1.97
CA VAL A 66 6.22 -11.25 -2.82
C VAL A 66 6.59 -11.08 -4.29
N ILE A 67 7.65 -10.32 -4.58
CA ILE A 67 8.16 -10.14 -5.96
C ILE A 67 8.71 -11.46 -6.50
N ARG A 68 9.50 -12.18 -5.71
CA ARG A 68 10.04 -13.48 -6.09
C ARG A 68 8.95 -14.50 -6.39
N GLU A 69 7.95 -14.60 -5.52
CA GLU A 69 6.80 -15.49 -5.73
C GLU A 69 6.05 -15.15 -7.03
N LYS A 70 5.88 -13.87 -7.36
CA LYS A 70 5.30 -13.44 -8.64
C LYS A 70 6.15 -13.88 -9.83
N LEU A 71 7.48 -13.77 -9.73
CA LEU A 71 8.39 -14.19 -10.80
C LEU A 71 8.41 -15.72 -10.99
N GLU A 72 8.33 -16.49 -9.91
CA GLU A 72 8.20 -17.96 -9.96
C GLU A 72 6.84 -18.36 -10.60
N GLY A 73 5.76 -17.66 -10.24
CA GLY A 73 4.46 -17.82 -10.90
C GLY A 73 4.55 -17.51 -12.39
N LEU A 74 5.15 -16.37 -12.76
CA LEU A 74 5.36 -15.98 -14.16
C LEU A 74 6.21 -17.02 -14.91
N GLN A 75 7.25 -17.57 -14.29
CA GLN A 75 8.03 -18.65 -14.89
C GLN A 75 7.16 -19.88 -15.21
N SER A 76 6.23 -20.21 -14.33
CA SER A 76 5.28 -21.30 -14.57
C SER A 76 4.32 -20.98 -15.72
N ASP A 77 3.81 -19.75 -15.78
CA ASP A 77 2.91 -19.30 -16.84
C ASP A 77 3.59 -19.29 -18.21
N VAL A 78 4.85 -18.82 -18.29
CA VAL A 78 5.69 -18.89 -19.47
C VAL A 78 5.87 -20.33 -19.93
N ARG A 79 6.11 -21.25 -18.99
CA ARG A 79 6.24 -22.69 -19.30
C ARG A 79 4.97 -23.26 -19.91
N VAL A 80 3.82 -22.92 -19.38
CA VAL A 80 2.51 -23.34 -19.88
C VAL A 80 2.27 -22.75 -21.27
N ALA A 81 2.45 -21.43 -21.39
CA ALA A 81 2.24 -20.71 -22.65
C ALA A 81 3.07 -21.28 -23.82
N LEU A 82 4.35 -21.58 -23.59
CA LEU A 82 5.23 -22.13 -24.63
C LEU A 82 4.97 -23.60 -24.97
N ARG A 83 4.35 -24.37 -24.05
CA ARG A 83 3.99 -25.79 -24.27
C ARG A 83 2.64 -25.98 -24.95
N THR A 84 1.78 -24.98 -24.93
CA THR A 84 0.47 -25.01 -25.60
C THR A 84 0.67 -25.07 -27.12
N GLU A 85 -0.21 -25.77 -27.84
CA GLU A 85 -0.10 -25.93 -29.30
C GLU A 85 -0.39 -24.64 -30.06
N PRO A 86 0.43 -24.31 -31.08
CA PRO A 86 1.64 -24.99 -31.56
C PRO A 86 2.81 -24.83 -30.56
N ARG A 87 3.46 -25.95 -30.23
CA ARG A 87 4.54 -25.96 -29.22
C ARG A 87 5.77 -25.20 -29.71
N ILE A 88 6.29 -24.35 -28.84
CA ILE A 88 7.52 -23.58 -29.10
C ILE A 88 8.65 -24.21 -28.28
N GLY A 89 9.71 -24.64 -28.96
CA GLY A 89 10.89 -25.23 -28.33
C GLY A 89 11.70 -24.14 -27.61
N TYR A 90 11.97 -24.35 -26.32
CA TYR A 90 12.75 -23.42 -25.50
C TYR A 90 13.79 -24.12 -24.63
N THR A 91 14.76 -23.36 -24.15
CA THR A 91 15.80 -23.79 -23.20
C THR A 91 16.07 -22.66 -22.20
N GLY A 92 16.67 -23.00 -21.05
CA GLY A 92 17.18 -22.01 -20.11
C GLY A 92 16.10 -21.13 -19.46
N LEU A 93 14.89 -21.67 -19.24
CA LEU A 93 13.84 -20.93 -18.53
C LEU A 93 14.21 -20.79 -17.04
N SER A 94 14.53 -19.59 -16.60
CA SER A 94 14.97 -19.30 -15.24
C SER A 94 14.55 -17.90 -14.81
N VAL A 95 14.49 -17.68 -13.50
CA VAL A 95 14.37 -16.36 -12.89
C VAL A 95 15.77 -15.78 -12.72
N ALA A 96 16.01 -14.60 -13.25
CA ALA A 96 17.28 -13.88 -13.17
C ALA A 96 17.04 -12.45 -12.65
N GLY A 97 17.39 -12.22 -11.37
CA GLY A 97 17.07 -10.93 -10.70
C GLY A 97 15.57 -10.69 -10.66
N ASP A 98 15.12 -9.57 -11.20
CA ASP A 98 13.71 -9.15 -11.24
C ASP A 98 13.02 -9.50 -12.58
N SER A 99 13.53 -10.48 -13.31
CA SER A 99 13.01 -10.89 -14.61
C SER A 99 13.01 -12.41 -14.80
N VAL A 100 12.15 -12.89 -15.68
CA VAL A 100 12.14 -14.25 -16.19
C VAL A 100 12.82 -14.28 -17.55
N VAL A 101 13.77 -15.16 -17.72
CA VAL A 101 14.56 -15.31 -18.95
C VAL A 101 14.29 -16.66 -19.56
N VAL A 102 14.07 -16.69 -20.89
CA VAL A 102 13.87 -17.92 -21.63
C VAL A 102 14.51 -17.80 -23.02
N ARG A 103 15.17 -18.86 -23.50
CA ARG A 103 15.76 -18.90 -24.83
C ARG A 103 14.92 -19.80 -25.73
N VAL A 104 14.43 -19.22 -26.83
CA VAL A 104 13.75 -19.95 -27.91
C VAL A 104 14.80 -20.67 -28.77
N ARG A 105 14.55 -21.95 -29.11
CA ARG A 105 15.49 -22.73 -29.92
C ARG A 105 15.46 -22.39 -31.39
N ASP A 106 14.27 -22.10 -31.91
CA ASP A 106 14.05 -21.79 -33.33
C ASP A 106 13.73 -20.32 -33.49
N LEU A 107 14.65 -19.59 -34.09
CA LEU A 107 14.50 -18.14 -34.36
C LEU A 107 13.27 -17.82 -35.21
N ASN A 108 12.83 -18.72 -36.09
CA ASN A 108 11.60 -18.53 -36.85
C ASN A 108 10.33 -18.48 -36.00
N GLN A 109 10.39 -19.05 -34.78
CA GLN A 109 9.29 -19.06 -33.83
C GLN A 109 9.39 -17.91 -32.79
N LEU A 110 10.40 -17.06 -32.89
CA LEU A 110 10.66 -16.00 -31.91
C LEU A 110 9.49 -15.00 -31.83
N ASP A 111 8.97 -14.56 -32.97
CA ASP A 111 7.85 -13.62 -33.02
C ASP A 111 6.55 -14.26 -32.50
N ALA A 112 6.33 -15.53 -32.80
CA ALA A 112 5.19 -16.26 -32.25
C ALA A 112 5.30 -16.43 -30.72
N ALA A 113 6.50 -16.70 -30.24
CA ALA A 113 6.78 -16.76 -28.79
C ALA A 113 6.52 -15.40 -28.13
N ARG A 114 7.07 -14.33 -28.71
CA ARG A 114 6.89 -12.96 -28.21
C ARG A 114 5.41 -12.55 -28.15
N THR A 115 4.65 -12.85 -29.20
CA THR A 115 3.22 -12.53 -29.24
C THR A 115 2.46 -13.28 -28.16
N ARG A 116 2.71 -14.56 -28.00
CA ARG A 116 2.09 -15.40 -26.97
C ARG A 116 2.44 -14.98 -25.55
N LEU A 117 3.70 -14.59 -25.31
CA LEU A 117 4.12 -14.12 -24.00
C LEU A 117 3.55 -12.72 -23.67
N ARG A 118 3.26 -11.89 -24.68
CA ARG A 118 2.53 -10.62 -24.48
C ARG A 118 1.11 -10.82 -23.97
N GLU A 119 0.47 -11.92 -24.27
CA GLU A 119 -0.86 -12.27 -23.78
C GLU A 119 -0.86 -12.54 -22.26
N LEU A 120 0.31 -12.83 -21.67
CA LEU A 120 0.46 -12.98 -20.22
C LEU A 120 0.51 -11.64 -19.50
N ALA A 121 0.79 -10.55 -20.21
CA ALA A 121 0.86 -9.23 -19.61
C ALA A 121 -0.54 -8.72 -19.26
N ALA A 122 -0.71 -8.28 -18.04
CA ALA A 122 -1.95 -7.72 -17.53
C ALA A 122 -1.86 -6.18 -17.42
N PRO A 123 -2.95 -5.45 -17.62
CA PRO A 123 -2.97 -4.01 -17.41
C PRO A 123 -2.83 -3.66 -15.92
N VAL A 124 -1.94 -2.71 -15.63
CA VAL A 124 -1.70 -2.17 -14.28
C VAL A 124 -2.20 -0.74 -14.24
N GLY A 125 -2.96 -0.40 -13.17
CA GLY A 125 -3.32 1.00 -12.92
C GLY A 125 -4.43 1.55 -13.82
N GLY A 126 -5.59 0.90 -13.83
CA GLY A 126 -6.81 1.40 -14.48
C GLY A 126 -7.49 2.52 -13.69
N GLY A 127 -6.91 3.72 -13.61
CA GLY A 127 -7.65 4.93 -13.24
C GLY A 127 -8.40 5.47 -14.47
N ILE A 128 -9.55 6.13 -14.26
CA ILE A 128 -10.44 6.65 -15.30
C ILE A 128 -9.73 7.60 -16.29
N PHE A 129 -8.53 8.07 -15.97
CA PHE A 129 -7.69 8.97 -16.79
C PHE A 129 -6.21 8.54 -16.91
N GLY A 130 -5.84 7.33 -16.46
CA GLY A 130 -4.46 6.84 -16.50
C GLY A 130 -4.16 6.03 -17.76
N ALA A 131 -2.99 6.25 -18.35
CA ALA A 131 -2.48 5.38 -19.39
C ALA A 131 -2.39 3.94 -18.84
N THR A 132 -3.05 3.02 -19.54
CA THR A 132 -2.98 1.60 -19.19
C THR A 132 -1.55 1.12 -19.46
N GLN A 133 -0.77 0.93 -18.42
CA GLN A 133 0.55 0.32 -18.52
C GLN A 133 0.42 -1.19 -18.32
N MET A 134 1.26 -1.97 -18.98
CA MET A 134 1.31 -3.41 -18.78
C MET A 134 2.21 -3.73 -17.59
N ASP A 135 1.91 -4.82 -16.89
CA ASP A 135 2.69 -5.30 -15.74
C ASP A 135 4.03 -5.91 -16.15
N LEU A 136 4.16 -6.31 -17.42
CA LEU A 136 5.34 -6.94 -17.99
C LEU A 136 5.92 -6.12 -19.14
N ASP A 137 7.23 -5.93 -19.11
CA ASP A 137 8.02 -5.48 -20.24
C ASP A 137 8.73 -6.69 -20.87
N ILE A 138 8.51 -6.89 -22.17
CA ILE A 138 9.02 -8.06 -22.89
C ILE A 138 10.00 -7.60 -23.96
N SER A 139 11.26 -7.86 -23.71
CA SER A 139 12.35 -7.64 -24.65
C SER A 139 12.81 -8.95 -25.30
N ALA A 140 13.21 -8.87 -26.55
CA ALA A 140 13.76 -10.00 -27.30
C ALA A 140 15.10 -9.59 -27.91
N THR A 141 16.08 -10.48 -27.80
CA THR A 141 17.38 -10.34 -28.45
C THR A 141 17.41 -11.19 -29.71
N ASP A 142 18.15 -10.75 -30.74
CA ASP A 142 18.31 -11.48 -32.01
C ASP A 142 18.86 -12.91 -31.83
N GLU A 143 19.47 -13.18 -30.70
CA GLU A 143 19.97 -14.53 -30.31
C GLU A 143 18.85 -15.46 -29.79
N GLY A 144 17.58 -15.06 -29.87
CA GLY A 144 16.45 -15.85 -29.38
C GLY A 144 16.23 -15.80 -27.87
N LEU A 145 16.88 -14.87 -27.16
CA LEU A 145 16.66 -14.67 -25.71
C LEU A 145 15.48 -13.72 -25.51
N LEU A 146 14.47 -14.18 -24.78
CA LEU A 146 13.34 -13.39 -24.34
C LEU A 146 13.48 -13.11 -22.84
N THR A 147 13.36 -11.84 -22.48
CA THR A 147 13.39 -11.38 -21.09
C THR A 147 12.06 -10.72 -20.76
N LEU A 148 11.40 -11.22 -19.71
CA LEU A 148 10.16 -10.69 -19.18
C LEU A 148 10.47 -10.05 -17.83
N ALA A 149 10.48 -8.72 -17.80
CA ALA A 149 10.71 -7.94 -16.58
C ALA A 149 9.41 -7.38 -16.05
N LEU A 150 9.26 -7.33 -14.73
CA LEU A 150 8.16 -6.59 -14.11
C LEU A 150 8.39 -5.09 -14.28
N THR A 151 7.35 -4.36 -14.67
CA THR A 151 7.43 -2.90 -14.77
C THR A 151 7.42 -2.26 -13.37
N GLU A 152 8.07 -1.10 -13.21
CA GLU A 152 8.06 -0.35 -11.96
C GLU A 152 6.65 -0.13 -11.38
N PRO A 153 5.64 0.27 -12.16
CA PRO A 153 4.28 0.39 -11.66
C PRO A 153 3.71 -0.93 -11.13
N ALA A 154 4.02 -2.05 -11.78
CA ALA A 154 3.58 -3.36 -11.32
C ALA A 154 4.22 -3.74 -9.98
N ILE A 155 5.50 -3.46 -9.81
CA ILE A 155 6.24 -3.68 -8.57
C ILE A 155 5.62 -2.83 -7.44
N VAL A 156 5.44 -1.53 -7.67
CA VAL A 156 4.85 -0.61 -6.68
C VAL A 156 3.43 -1.06 -6.30
N GLN A 157 2.59 -1.39 -7.27
CA GLN A 157 1.23 -1.85 -7.00
C GLN A 157 1.22 -3.16 -6.21
N ARG A 158 2.10 -4.09 -6.53
CA ARG A 158 2.23 -5.37 -5.81
C ARG A 158 2.65 -5.13 -4.35
N LYS A 159 3.62 -4.23 -4.14
CA LYS A 159 4.07 -3.80 -2.81
C LYS A 159 2.91 -3.23 -1.99
N LEU A 160 2.15 -2.30 -2.56
CA LEU A 160 1.00 -1.70 -1.90
C LEU A 160 -0.08 -2.74 -1.57
N SER A 161 -0.39 -3.63 -2.51
CA SER A 161 -1.38 -4.69 -2.30
C SER A 161 -0.97 -5.65 -1.18
N ALA A 162 0.31 -6.03 -1.13
CA ALA A 162 0.83 -6.91 -0.07
C ALA A 162 0.73 -6.25 1.31
N VAL A 163 1.06 -4.96 1.42
CA VAL A 163 0.93 -4.20 2.66
C VAL A 163 -0.54 -4.09 3.08
N GLN A 164 -1.43 -3.76 2.15
CA GLN A 164 -2.87 -3.66 2.43
C GLN A 164 -3.47 -4.98 2.90
N GLN A 165 -3.12 -6.09 2.24
CA GLN A 165 -3.56 -7.43 2.66
C GLN A 165 -3.03 -7.80 4.04
N SER A 166 -1.78 -7.47 4.34
CA SER A 166 -1.17 -7.72 5.65
C SER A 166 -1.89 -6.94 6.75
N ILE A 167 -2.22 -5.67 6.51
CA ILE A 167 -2.98 -4.83 7.44
C ILE A 167 -4.37 -5.43 7.68
N GLU A 168 -5.07 -5.86 6.63
CA GLU A 168 -6.41 -6.43 6.74
C GLU A 168 -6.40 -7.75 7.53
N ILE A 169 -5.42 -8.63 7.27
CA ILE A 169 -5.24 -9.88 8.01
C ILE A 169 -4.99 -9.60 9.49
N LEU A 170 -4.11 -8.65 9.79
CA LEU A 170 -3.79 -8.27 11.16
C LEU A 170 -4.99 -7.68 11.88
N ARG A 171 -5.71 -6.74 11.22
CA ARG A 171 -6.92 -6.15 11.77
C ARG A 171 -7.94 -7.23 12.13
N ARG A 172 -8.23 -8.15 11.21
CA ARG A 172 -9.15 -9.26 11.46
C ARG A 172 -8.71 -10.11 12.64
N ARG A 173 -7.41 -10.45 12.74
CA ARG A 173 -6.90 -11.24 13.87
C ARG A 173 -6.99 -10.50 15.21
N VAL A 174 -6.75 -9.18 15.21
CA VAL A 174 -6.88 -8.35 16.42
C VAL A 174 -8.34 -8.28 16.84
N ASP A 175 -9.25 -8.04 15.89
CA ASP A 175 -10.70 -7.98 16.15
C ASP A 175 -11.24 -9.33 16.68
N GLU A 176 -10.77 -10.46 16.13
CA GLU A 176 -11.14 -11.82 16.59
C GLU A 176 -10.66 -12.11 18.03
N LEU A 177 -9.59 -11.47 18.47
CA LEU A 177 -9.08 -11.60 19.85
C LEU A 177 -9.85 -10.71 20.85
N GLY A 178 -10.85 -9.94 20.40
CA GLY A 178 -11.73 -9.16 21.26
C GLY A 178 -11.04 -7.98 21.95
N THR A 179 -10.01 -7.42 21.35
CA THR A 179 -9.30 -6.23 21.83
C THR A 179 -9.85 -4.97 21.17
N THR A 180 -11.18 -4.81 21.14
CA THR A 180 -11.86 -3.56 20.79
C THR A 180 -12.08 -2.70 21.99
#